data_c7c30e33a261dc9bd24bd1d5ae72022d
#
_entry.id   c7c30e33a261dc9bd24bd1d5ae72022d
#
_cell.length_a   1.000
_cell.length_b   1.000
_cell.length_c   1.000
_cell.angle_alpha   90.00
_cell.angle_beta   90.00
_cell.angle_gamma   90.00
#
_symmetry.space_group_name_H-M   'P 1'
#
loop_
_entity.id
_entity.type
_entity.pdbx_description
1 polymer ?
#
loop_
_entity_poly.entity_id
_entity_poly.type
_entity_poly.pdbx_seq_one_letter_code
_entity_poly.pdbx_strand_id
1 'polypeptide(L)'
;MLSSDLNGIKAIFFDAGGTLLHLDSARIRNLLSDELRIEISLDTFPRAQSLAMARVAELVAAGAGSTEQLKREFYTTLLPGTGVSAERLSDAVDCAFKLARDEMLWRKTEEGTAAVLEELKKRGYILGVVSNSDGRIETAFEQAGLTSYFDFFIDSFHVGVEKPEPEIFRLATRRAMVAPEQAAYVGDLYWVDVVGARSAGLLPILYDPFHINHDADCLTISAIGELLTFTG
;
A
#
# COMPACT_ATOMS: atom_id res chain seq x y z
N MET A 1 -26.14 7.16 4.76
CA MET A 1 -25.34 8.01 3.87
C MET A 1 -23.98 8.14 4.53
N LEU A 2 -22.91 7.62 3.92
CA LEU A 2 -21.56 7.86 4.38
C LEU A 2 -21.28 9.36 4.19
N SER A 3 -20.82 10.05 5.25
CA SER A 3 -20.40 11.46 5.12
C SER A 3 -19.23 11.50 4.15
N SER A 4 -19.40 12.19 3.03
CA SER A 4 -18.37 12.36 2.01
C SER A 4 -17.30 13.39 2.40
N ASP A 5 -17.40 14.00 3.57
CA ASP A 5 -16.52 15.06 4.03
C ASP A 5 -15.63 14.56 5.17
N LEU A 6 -14.35 14.91 5.10
CA LEU A 6 -13.38 14.69 6.18
C LEU A 6 -13.54 15.74 7.32
N ASN A 7 -14.75 16.22 7.55
CA ASN A 7 -15.04 17.20 8.60
C ASN A 7 -14.65 16.66 9.99
N GLY A 8 -13.80 17.38 10.70
CA GLY A 8 -13.29 16.99 12.01
C GLY A 8 -12.04 16.12 11.99
N ILE A 9 -11.61 15.62 10.82
CA ILE A 9 -10.34 14.91 10.65
C ILE A 9 -9.18 15.90 10.78
N LYS A 10 -8.19 15.53 11.57
CA LYS A 10 -6.96 16.30 11.82
C LYS A 10 -5.70 15.59 11.34
N ALA A 11 -5.78 14.25 11.22
CA ALA A 11 -4.67 13.44 10.80
C ALA A 11 -5.10 12.47 9.68
N ILE A 12 -4.24 12.25 8.71
CA ILE A 12 -4.44 11.26 7.65
C ILE A 12 -3.22 10.33 7.66
N PHE A 13 -3.48 9.05 7.87
CA PHE A 13 -2.44 8.03 7.85
C PHE A 13 -2.57 7.22 6.56
N PHE A 14 -1.44 6.78 6.05
CA PHE A 14 -1.36 6.08 4.78
C PHE A 14 -0.67 4.72 4.95
N ASP A 15 -1.18 3.72 4.25
CA ASP A 15 -0.35 2.58 3.90
C ASP A 15 0.74 3.01 2.91
N ALA A 16 1.74 2.13 2.74
CA ALA A 16 2.85 2.39 1.84
C ALA A 16 2.71 1.62 0.52
N GLY A 17 2.89 0.31 0.57
CA GLY A 17 3.00 -0.52 -0.63
C GLY A 17 1.65 -0.86 -1.25
N GLY A 18 1.39 -0.40 -2.48
CA GLY A 18 0.09 -0.49 -3.13
C GLY A 18 -0.73 0.80 -3.01
N THR A 19 -0.37 1.68 -2.08
CA THR A 19 -1.07 2.96 -1.82
C THR A 19 -0.25 4.16 -2.28
N LEU A 20 0.89 4.44 -1.63
CA LEU A 20 1.78 5.55 -1.98
C LEU A 20 3.00 5.10 -2.78
N LEU A 21 3.43 3.87 -2.56
CA LEU A 21 4.57 3.26 -3.25
C LEU A 21 4.07 2.11 -4.12
N HIS A 22 4.34 2.19 -5.41
CA HIS A 22 3.97 1.19 -6.40
C HIS A 22 5.19 0.46 -6.93
N LEU A 23 4.97 -0.74 -7.50
CA LEU A 23 6.03 -1.54 -8.10
C LEU A 23 6.70 -0.82 -9.28
N ASP A 24 8.02 -0.85 -9.29
CA ASP A 24 8.82 -0.46 -10.44
C ASP A 24 8.87 -1.62 -11.45
N SER A 25 7.86 -1.71 -12.30
CA SER A 25 7.69 -2.79 -13.29
C SER A 25 8.87 -2.87 -14.26
N ALA A 26 9.44 -1.73 -14.67
CA ALA A 26 10.60 -1.71 -15.56
C ALA A 26 11.85 -2.30 -14.86
N ARG A 27 12.01 -2.03 -13.56
CA ARG A 27 13.10 -2.58 -12.77
C ARG A 27 12.94 -4.10 -12.60
N ILE A 28 11.73 -4.58 -12.29
CA ILE A 28 11.45 -6.03 -12.19
C ILE A 28 11.80 -6.71 -13.51
N ARG A 29 11.35 -6.16 -14.65
CA ARG A 29 11.70 -6.70 -15.97
C ARG A 29 13.20 -6.80 -16.17
N ASN A 30 13.93 -5.72 -15.93
CA ASN A 30 15.37 -5.70 -16.12
C ASN A 30 16.10 -6.71 -15.24
N LEU A 31 15.71 -6.78 -13.96
CA LEU A 31 16.29 -7.74 -13.00
C LEU A 31 16.03 -9.19 -13.42
N LEU A 32 14.80 -9.56 -13.83
CA LEU A 32 14.49 -10.91 -14.29
C LEU A 32 15.18 -11.25 -15.59
N SER A 33 15.33 -10.29 -16.52
CA SER A 33 16.09 -10.46 -17.75
C SER A 33 17.58 -10.71 -17.45
N ASP A 34 18.17 -9.90 -16.58
CA ASP A 34 19.61 -9.99 -16.28
C ASP A 34 19.96 -11.27 -15.52
N GLU A 35 19.20 -11.63 -14.50
CA GLU A 35 19.48 -12.77 -13.62
C GLU A 35 19.05 -14.10 -14.23
N LEU A 36 17.91 -14.15 -14.92
CA LEU A 36 17.28 -15.39 -15.37
C LEU A 36 17.10 -15.48 -16.88
N ARG A 37 17.40 -14.44 -17.64
CA ARG A 37 17.09 -14.37 -19.08
C ARG A 37 15.60 -14.57 -19.38
N ILE A 38 14.74 -14.06 -18.48
CA ILE A 38 13.28 -14.09 -18.64
C ILE A 38 12.82 -12.68 -19.08
N GLU A 39 12.15 -12.65 -20.23
CA GLU A 39 11.49 -11.43 -20.71
C GLU A 39 10.06 -11.38 -20.18
N ILE A 40 9.65 -10.21 -19.66
CA ILE A 40 8.27 -9.95 -19.23
C ILE A 40 7.69 -8.76 -19.97
N SER A 41 6.38 -8.83 -20.24
CA SER A 41 5.64 -7.76 -20.91
C SER A 41 5.26 -6.67 -19.91
N LEU A 42 5.63 -5.42 -20.22
CA LEU A 42 5.16 -4.26 -19.45
C LEU A 42 3.71 -3.88 -19.82
N ASP A 43 3.23 -4.23 -21.02
CA ASP A 43 1.87 -3.90 -21.48
C ASP A 43 0.82 -4.67 -20.68
N THR A 44 1.14 -5.91 -20.29
CA THR A 44 0.23 -6.75 -19.48
C THR A 44 0.41 -6.55 -17.97
N PHE A 45 1.46 -5.84 -17.55
CA PHE A 45 1.82 -5.69 -16.14
C PHE A 45 0.70 -5.08 -15.28
N PRO A 46 0.01 -3.99 -15.69
CA PRO A 46 -1.04 -3.38 -14.88
C PRO A 46 -2.19 -4.37 -14.59
N ARG A 47 -2.62 -5.13 -15.61
CA ARG A 47 -3.67 -6.15 -15.43
C ARG A 47 -3.19 -7.29 -14.53
N ALA A 48 -1.96 -7.75 -14.71
CA ALA A 48 -1.38 -8.81 -13.90
C ALA A 48 -1.25 -8.37 -12.43
N GLN A 49 -0.87 -7.12 -12.19
CA GLN A 49 -0.81 -6.53 -10.85
C GLN A 49 -2.21 -6.49 -10.21
N SER A 50 -3.24 -6.05 -10.95
CA SER A 50 -4.62 -6.06 -10.45
C SER A 50 -5.07 -7.47 -10.01
N LEU A 51 -4.79 -8.49 -10.82
CA LEU A 51 -5.10 -9.88 -10.48
C LEU A 51 -4.33 -10.36 -9.25
N ALA A 52 -3.06 -9.98 -9.11
CA ALA A 52 -2.25 -10.32 -7.95
C ALA A 52 -2.76 -9.64 -6.67
N MET A 53 -3.19 -8.39 -6.76
CA MET A 53 -3.81 -7.66 -5.63
C MET A 53 -5.14 -8.30 -5.23
N ALA A 54 -6.01 -8.64 -6.20
CA ALA A 54 -7.26 -9.34 -5.93
C ALA A 54 -7.01 -10.67 -5.20
N ARG A 55 -6.02 -11.45 -5.65
CA ARG A 55 -5.65 -12.71 -5.00
C ARG A 55 -5.17 -12.52 -3.56
N VAL A 56 -4.34 -11.51 -3.31
CA VAL A 56 -3.91 -11.17 -1.93
C VAL A 56 -5.13 -10.78 -1.08
N ALA A 57 -6.04 -9.97 -1.62
CA ALA A 57 -7.25 -9.57 -0.91
C ALA A 57 -8.13 -10.78 -0.53
N GLU A 58 -8.30 -11.77 -1.43
CA GLU A 58 -9.02 -13.01 -1.14
C GLU A 58 -8.37 -13.80 0.01
N LEU A 59 -7.04 -13.94 0.01
CA LEU A 59 -6.32 -14.66 1.06
C LEU A 59 -6.44 -13.97 2.41
N VAL A 60 -6.32 -12.65 2.43
CA VAL A 60 -6.51 -11.87 3.66
C VAL A 60 -7.94 -12.01 4.17
N ALA A 61 -8.95 -11.95 3.29
CA ALA A 61 -10.36 -12.15 3.65
C ALA A 61 -10.61 -13.55 4.26
N ALA A 62 -9.88 -14.57 3.77
CA ALA A 62 -9.94 -15.94 4.30
C ALA A 62 -9.12 -16.12 5.60
N GLY A 63 -8.47 -15.08 6.11
CA GLY A 63 -7.58 -15.15 7.27
C GLY A 63 -6.33 -16.00 7.01
N ALA A 64 -5.90 -16.11 5.75
CA ALA A 64 -4.81 -16.98 5.33
C ALA A 64 -3.50 -16.20 5.17
N GLY A 65 -2.42 -16.79 5.67
CA GLY A 65 -1.05 -16.40 5.37
C GLY A 65 -0.44 -15.34 6.28
N SER A 66 0.85 -15.47 6.48
CA SER A 66 1.69 -14.42 7.04
C SER A 66 1.98 -13.35 5.98
N THR A 67 2.45 -12.18 6.39
CA THR A 67 2.90 -11.12 5.47
C THR A 67 3.89 -11.63 4.41
N GLU A 68 4.79 -12.52 4.78
CA GLU A 68 5.75 -13.13 3.84
C GLU A 68 5.06 -14.03 2.81
N GLN A 69 4.09 -14.85 3.25
CA GLN A 69 3.31 -15.72 2.35
C GLN A 69 2.47 -14.89 1.38
N LEU A 70 1.84 -13.81 1.84
CA LEU A 70 1.06 -12.91 1.00
C LEU A 70 1.94 -12.21 -0.07
N LYS A 71 3.13 -11.75 0.33
CA LYS A 71 4.12 -11.19 -0.62
C LYS A 71 4.55 -12.21 -1.67
N ARG A 72 4.77 -13.47 -1.28
CA ARG A 72 5.15 -14.53 -2.21
C ARG A 72 4.01 -14.86 -3.17
N GLU A 73 2.78 -14.98 -2.67
CA GLU A 73 1.59 -15.23 -3.48
C GLU A 73 1.35 -14.11 -4.50
N PHE A 74 1.61 -12.86 -4.11
CA PHE A 74 1.55 -11.74 -5.03
C PHE A 74 2.41 -11.97 -6.28
N TYR A 75 3.69 -12.33 -6.12
CA TYR A 75 4.58 -12.61 -7.26
C TYR A 75 4.19 -13.88 -8.02
N THR A 76 3.70 -14.91 -7.32
CA THR A 76 3.21 -16.14 -7.95
C THR A 76 2.02 -15.88 -8.88
N THR A 77 1.18 -14.92 -8.53
CA THR A 77 0.02 -14.51 -9.35
C THR A 77 0.40 -13.50 -10.42
N LEU A 78 1.29 -12.55 -10.11
CA LEU A 78 1.72 -11.48 -11.01
C LEU A 78 2.46 -12.03 -12.24
N LEU A 79 3.49 -12.84 -12.02
CA LEU A 79 4.48 -13.18 -13.05
C LEU A 79 3.92 -13.95 -14.25
N PRO A 80 2.99 -14.92 -14.11
CA PRO A 80 2.36 -15.57 -15.27
C PRO A 80 1.63 -14.58 -16.18
N GLY A 81 0.94 -13.58 -15.58
CA GLY A 81 0.23 -12.53 -16.34
C GLY A 81 1.15 -11.63 -17.15
N THR A 82 2.45 -11.64 -16.86
CA THR A 82 3.47 -10.87 -17.60
C THR A 82 4.22 -11.68 -18.65
N GLY A 83 3.88 -12.97 -18.85
CA GLY A 83 4.46 -13.83 -19.86
C GLY A 83 5.48 -14.85 -19.33
N VAL A 84 5.69 -14.94 -18.02
CA VAL A 84 6.55 -15.99 -17.44
C VAL A 84 5.90 -17.36 -17.60
N SER A 85 6.64 -18.31 -18.21
CA SER A 85 6.13 -19.67 -18.42
C SER A 85 6.05 -20.47 -17.11
N ALA A 86 5.16 -21.48 -17.08
CA ALA A 86 4.96 -22.31 -15.90
C ALA A 86 6.26 -23.01 -15.44
N GLU A 87 7.10 -23.42 -16.39
CA GLU A 87 8.38 -24.09 -16.07
C GLU A 87 9.40 -23.15 -15.40
N ARG A 88 9.30 -21.85 -15.67
CA ARG A 88 10.22 -20.84 -15.11
C ARG A 88 9.64 -20.11 -13.92
N LEU A 89 8.37 -20.37 -13.58
CA LEU A 89 7.65 -19.60 -12.57
C LEU A 89 8.31 -19.66 -11.19
N SER A 90 8.72 -20.86 -10.74
CA SER A 90 9.35 -21.01 -9.42
C SER A 90 10.63 -20.18 -9.32
N ASP A 91 11.51 -20.27 -10.32
CA ASP A 91 12.78 -19.52 -10.34
C ASP A 91 12.53 -18.02 -10.37
N ALA A 92 11.54 -17.59 -11.18
CA ALA A 92 11.19 -16.18 -11.30
C ALA A 92 10.60 -15.62 -10.00
N VAL A 93 9.74 -16.38 -9.30
CA VAL A 93 9.18 -16.00 -8.00
C VAL A 93 10.30 -15.90 -6.95
N ASP A 94 11.19 -16.89 -6.87
CA ASP A 94 12.31 -16.87 -5.92
C ASP A 94 13.25 -15.69 -6.19
N CYS A 95 13.53 -15.42 -7.47
CA CYS A 95 14.32 -14.26 -7.88
C CYS A 95 13.64 -12.94 -7.49
N ALA A 96 12.36 -12.75 -7.87
CA ALA A 96 11.61 -11.53 -7.53
C ALA A 96 11.49 -11.32 -6.02
N PHE A 97 11.27 -12.40 -5.27
CA PHE A 97 11.18 -12.34 -3.81
C PHE A 97 12.52 -11.98 -3.16
N LYS A 98 13.63 -12.57 -3.64
CA LYS A 98 14.99 -12.20 -3.20
C LYS A 98 15.29 -10.74 -3.53
N LEU A 99 15.02 -10.32 -4.76
CA LEU A 99 15.22 -8.95 -5.20
C LEU A 99 14.42 -7.95 -4.38
N ALA A 100 13.17 -8.28 -4.01
CA ALA A 100 12.34 -7.44 -3.15
C ALA A 100 12.92 -7.26 -1.73
N ARG A 101 13.78 -8.18 -1.27
CA ARG A 101 14.51 -8.05 0.00
C ARG A 101 15.77 -7.22 -0.15
N ASP A 102 16.50 -7.44 -1.23
CA ASP A 102 17.81 -6.81 -1.47
C ASP A 102 17.65 -5.42 -2.09
N GLU A 103 16.61 -5.25 -2.90
CA GLU A 103 16.29 -4.01 -3.60
C GLU A 103 14.87 -3.55 -3.31
N MET A 104 14.70 -2.25 -3.21
CA MET A 104 13.38 -1.65 -3.03
C MET A 104 12.62 -1.63 -4.35
N LEU A 105 11.73 -2.60 -4.57
CA LEU A 105 10.88 -2.67 -5.76
C LEU A 105 9.64 -1.78 -5.65
N TRP A 106 9.14 -1.55 -4.45
CA TRP A 106 8.04 -0.62 -4.15
C TRP A 106 8.61 0.78 -3.95
N ARG A 107 8.71 1.54 -5.04
CA ARG A 107 9.41 2.83 -5.05
C ARG A 107 8.85 3.87 -6.02
N LYS A 108 7.93 3.48 -6.90
CA LYS A 108 7.24 4.41 -7.80
C LYS A 108 6.10 5.07 -7.07
N THR A 109 5.85 6.32 -7.38
CA THR A 109 4.71 7.09 -6.87
C THR A 109 3.83 7.49 -8.04
N GLU A 110 2.55 7.71 -7.80
CA GLU A 110 1.68 8.35 -8.79
C GLU A 110 2.15 9.77 -9.09
N GLU A 111 1.94 10.21 -10.32
CA GLU A 111 2.18 11.59 -10.69
C GLU A 111 1.27 12.51 -9.86
N GLY A 112 1.85 13.56 -9.28
CA GLY A 112 1.12 14.49 -8.44
C GLY A 112 1.03 14.12 -6.95
N THR A 113 1.42 12.89 -6.52
CA THR A 113 1.37 12.49 -5.10
C THR A 113 2.05 13.50 -4.19
N ALA A 114 3.24 13.97 -4.53
CA ALA A 114 3.97 14.95 -3.73
C ALA A 114 3.20 16.27 -3.57
N ALA A 115 2.56 16.74 -4.65
CA ALA A 115 1.75 17.97 -4.61
C ALA A 115 0.50 17.81 -3.73
N VAL A 116 -0.13 16.63 -3.76
CA VAL A 116 -1.27 16.30 -2.88
C VAL A 116 -0.86 16.32 -1.42
N LEU A 117 0.25 15.63 -1.08
CA LEU A 117 0.77 15.58 0.29
C LEU A 117 1.14 16.98 0.80
N GLU A 118 1.79 17.78 -0.06
CA GLU A 118 2.11 19.17 0.25
C GLU A 118 0.84 20.00 0.54
N GLU A 119 -0.21 19.84 -0.27
CA GLU A 119 -1.47 20.55 -0.09
C GLU A 119 -2.18 20.11 1.19
N LEU A 120 -2.20 18.82 1.52
CA LEU A 120 -2.74 18.30 2.79
C LEU A 120 -1.99 18.91 3.99
N LYS A 121 -0.65 19.00 3.91
CA LYS A 121 0.14 19.68 4.96
C LYS A 121 -0.21 21.17 5.08
N LYS A 122 -0.39 21.89 3.96
CA LYS A 122 -0.82 23.31 3.95
C LYS A 122 -2.19 23.51 4.60
N ARG A 123 -3.11 22.53 4.43
CA ARG A 123 -4.42 22.51 5.10
C ARG A 123 -4.35 22.14 6.58
N GLY A 124 -3.15 21.85 7.10
CA GLY A 124 -2.90 21.60 8.52
C GLY A 124 -3.08 20.14 8.97
N TYR A 125 -3.21 19.20 8.05
CA TYR A 125 -3.27 17.77 8.40
C TYR A 125 -1.92 17.25 8.91
N ILE A 126 -1.97 16.44 9.96
CA ILE A 126 -0.84 15.61 10.40
C ILE A 126 -0.82 14.38 9.49
N LEU A 127 0.31 14.11 8.84
CA LEU A 127 0.46 12.97 7.95
C LEU A 127 1.38 11.91 8.56
N GLY A 128 0.96 10.66 8.54
CA GLY A 128 1.75 9.53 9.02
C GLY A 128 1.70 8.36 8.06
N VAL A 129 2.75 7.53 8.07
CA VAL A 129 2.77 6.24 7.36
C VAL A 129 2.66 5.11 8.37
N VAL A 130 1.79 4.13 8.09
CA VAL A 130 1.63 2.92 8.90
C VAL A 130 1.63 1.71 7.97
N SER A 131 2.68 0.91 7.99
CA SER A 131 2.89 -0.16 7.02
C SER A 131 3.29 -1.49 7.66
N ASN A 132 2.77 -2.59 7.09
CA ASN A 132 3.31 -3.92 7.32
C ASN A 132 4.58 -4.07 6.46
N SER A 133 5.74 -3.86 7.05
CA SER A 133 7.03 -3.79 6.36
C SER A 133 8.12 -4.56 7.11
N ASP A 134 9.33 -4.50 6.60
CA ASP A 134 10.51 -5.23 7.10
C ASP A 134 11.57 -4.33 7.73
N GLY A 135 11.17 -3.15 8.21
CA GLY A 135 12.06 -2.18 8.85
C GLY A 135 12.67 -1.16 7.91
N ARG A 136 12.34 -1.18 6.61
CA ARG A 136 12.95 -0.32 5.58
C ARG A 136 12.01 0.77 5.04
N ILE A 137 10.86 1.00 5.67
CA ILE A 137 9.85 1.89 5.12
C ILE A 137 10.34 3.34 4.97
N GLU A 138 11.04 3.88 5.96
CA GLU A 138 11.59 5.24 5.88
C GLU A 138 12.57 5.39 4.70
N THR A 139 13.45 4.40 4.50
CA THR A 139 14.39 4.39 3.37
C THR A 139 13.65 4.33 2.02
N ALA A 140 12.54 3.59 1.93
CA ALA A 140 11.72 3.55 0.71
C ALA A 140 11.14 4.93 0.39
N PHE A 141 10.62 5.63 1.40
CA PHE A 141 10.08 6.98 1.24
C PHE A 141 11.17 8.02 0.95
N GLU A 142 12.37 7.86 1.52
CA GLU A 142 13.53 8.70 1.19
C GLU A 142 13.90 8.57 -0.29
N GLN A 143 13.99 7.33 -0.80
CA GLN A 143 14.27 7.07 -2.22
C GLN A 143 13.16 7.59 -3.15
N ALA A 144 11.92 7.61 -2.69
CA ALA A 144 10.79 8.16 -3.41
C ALA A 144 10.70 9.71 -3.31
N GLY A 145 11.53 10.35 -2.47
CA GLY A 145 11.50 11.80 -2.25
C GLY A 145 10.29 12.29 -1.45
N LEU A 146 9.64 11.41 -0.67
CA LEU A 146 8.39 11.72 0.02
C LEU A 146 8.53 11.92 1.54
N THR A 147 9.70 11.60 2.15
CA THR A 147 9.87 11.60 3.62
C THR A 147 9.49 12.93 4.27
N SER A 148 9.81 14.06 3.64
CA SER A 148 9.59 15.40 4.21
C SER A 148 8.11 15.78 4.38
N TYR A 149 7.19 15.05 3.75
CA TYR A 149 5.76 15.32 3.90
C TYR A 149 5.15 14.68 5.14
N PHE A 150 5.83 13.69 5.74
CA PHE A 150 5.28 12.91 6.84
C PHE A 150 5.87 13.33 8.19
N ASP A 151 5.02 13.39 9.20
CA ASP A 151 5.40 13.71 10.57
C ASP A 151 6.00 12.49 11.28
N PHE A 152 5.63 11.28 10.85
CA PHE A 152 6.17 10.02 11.40
C PHE A 152 5.92 8.82 10.48
N PHE A 153 6.67 7.74 10.79
CA PHE A 153 6.53 6.42 10.20
C PHE A 153 6.32 5.39 11.31
N ILE A 154 5.41 4.44 11.07
CA ILE A 154 5.20 3.24 11.89
C ILE A 154 5.40 2.04 10.99
N ASP A 155 6.48 1.30 11.24
CA ASP A 155 6.82 0.05 10.58
C ASP A 155 6.49 -1.10 11.53
N SER A 156 5.70 -2.09 11.09
CA SER A 156 5.29 -3.23 11.91
C SER A 156 6.48 -4.01 12.46
N PHE A 157 7.59 -4.07 11.72
CA PHE A 157 8.82 -4.72 12.17
C PHE A 157 9.38 -4.10 13.46
N HIS A 158 9.33 -2.77 13.58
CA HIS A 158 9.86 -2.07 14.74
C HIS A 158 8.90 -2.07 15.93
N VAL A 159 7.59 -2.06 15.67
CA VAL A 159 6.59 -2.00 16.75
C VAL A 159 6.07 -3.37 17.19
N GLY A 160 6.37 -4.43 16.42
CA GLY A 160 5.98 -5.81 16.73
C GLY A 160 4.48 -6.09 16.61
N VAL A 161 3.72 -5.24 15.91
CA VAL A 161 2.29 -5.38 15.66
C VAL A 161 2.02 -5.09 14.20
N GLU A 162 1.20 -5.93 13.55
CA GLU A 162 0.85 -5.82 12.14
C GLU A 162 -0.63 -5.45 11.95
N LYS A 163 -0.96 -4.75 10.86
CA LYS A 163 -2.34 -4.60 10.39
C LYS A 163 -2.89 -6.00 10.01
N PRO A 164 -4.15 -6.33 10.29
CA PRO A 164 -5.25 -5.45 10.72
C PRO A 164 -5.39 -5.27 12.23
N GLU A 165 -4.41 -5.65 13.06
CA GLU A 165 -4.51 -5.47 14.50
C GLU A 165 -4.78 -4.00 14.86
N PRO A 166 -5.87 -3.68 15.61
CA PRO A 166 -6.24 -2.30 15.92
C PRO A 166 -5.15 -1.49 16.62
N GLU A 167 -4.25 -2.17 17.32
CA GLU A 167 -3.22 -1.52 18.11
C GLU A 167 -2.23 -0.72 17.26
N ILE A 168 -1.88 -1.17 16.03
CA ILE A 168 -0.95 -0.42 15.17
C ILE A 168 -1.55 0.93 14.75
N PHE A 169 -2.86 0.99 14.50
CA PHE A 169 -3.57 2.23 14.17
C PHE A 169 -3.69 3.15 15.39
N ARG A 170 -3.91 2.58 16.59
CA ARG A 170 -3.91 3.37 17.84
C ARG A 170 -2.52 3.93 18.17
N LEU A 171 -1.44 3.23 17.81
CA LEU A 171 -0.08 3.79 17.89
C LEU A 171 0.02 5.07 17.05
N ALA A 172 -0.53 5.07 15.85
CA ALA A 172 -0.53 6.24 14.97
C ALA A 172 -1.33 7.41 15.55
N THR A 173 -2.54 7.17 16.09
CA THR A 173 -3.35 8.22 16.71
C THR A 173 -2.68 8.82 17.94
N ARG A 174 -2.04 7.99 18.79
CA ARG A 174 -1.24 8.47 19.92
C ARG A 174 -0.06 9.32 19.46
N ARG A 175 0.64 8.90 18.39
CA ARG A 175 1.78 9.65 17.87
C ARG A 175 1.37 10.99 17.27
N ALA A 176 0.23 11.05 16.62
CA ALA A 176 -0.37 12.27 16.10
C ALA A 176 -1.06 13.13 17.19
N MET A 177 -1.21 12.62 18.41
CA MET A 177 -1.95 13.27 19.51
C MET A 177 -3.39 13.65 19.13
N VAL A 178 -4.09 12.76 18.42
CA VAL A 178 -5.49 12.92 18.02
C VAL A 178 -6.34 11.78 18.56
N ALA A 179 -7.65 12.04 18.72
CA ALA A 179 -8.60 10.96 18.99
C ALA A 179 -8.80 10.09 17.73
N PRO A 180 -9.12 8.78 17.84
CA PRO A 180 -9.30 7.91 16.68
C PRO A 180 -10.27 8.46 15.64
N GLU A 181 -11.41 9.01 16.08
CA GLU A 181 -12.44 9.62 15.24
C GLU A 181 -12.01 10.92 14.53
N GLN A 182 -10.84 11.46 14.88
CA GLN A 182 -10.21 12.61 14.23
C GLN A 182 -9.12 12.20 13.23
N ALA A 183 -8.97 10.90 12.97
CA ALA A 183 -7.99 10.37 12.04
C ALA A 183 -8.67 9.59 10.91
N ALA A 184 -8.17 9.77 9.69
CA ALA A 184 -8.49 8.91 8.55
C ALA A 184 -7.30 7.99 8.23
N TYR A 185 -7.59 6.85 7.64
CA TYR A 185 -6.59 5.92 7.16
C TYR A 185 -6.84 5.55 5.71
N VAL A 186 -5.83 5.69 4.86
CA VAL A 186 -5.89 5.40 3.42
C VAL A 186 -5.04 4.15 3.16
N GLY A 187 -5.63 3.12 2.57
CA GLY A 187 -4.92 1.88 2.21
C GLY A 187 -5.63 1.10 1.11
N ASP A 188 -4.94 0.13 0.50
CA ASP A 188 -5.41 -0.59 -0.69
C ASP A 188 -6.02 -1.98 -0.39
N LEU A 189 -5.74 -2.56 0.78
CA LEU A 189 -6.26 -3.87 1.15
C LEU A 189 -7.47 -3.75 2.11
N TYR A 190 -8.67 -4.01 1.57
CA TYR A 190 -9.91 -3.86 2.33
C TYR A 190 -9.85 -4.51 3.73
N TRP A 191 -9.45 -5.79 3.83
CA TRP A 191 -9.44 -6.53 5.09
C TRP A 191 -8.30 -6.14 6.04
N VAL A 192 -7.21 -5.63 5.52
CA VAL A 192 -6.03 -5.22 6.31
C VAL A 192 -6.18 -3.76 6.75
N ASP A 193 -6.49 -2.88 5.81
CA ASP A 193 -6.48 -1.44 6.01
C ASP A 193 -7.84 -0.92 6.47
N VAL A 194 -8.91 -1.21 5.71
CA VAL A 194 -10.25 -0.68 5.99
C VAL A 194 -10.82 -1.29 7.26
N VAL A 195 -10.82 -2.62 7.36
CA VAL A 195 -11.34 -3.32 8.54
C VAL A 195 -10.50 -3.02 9.77
N GLY A 196 -9.16 -3.01 9.63
CA GLY A 196 -8.24 -2.68 10.72
C GLY A 196 -8.44 -1.27 11.24
N ALA A 197 -8.44 -0.26 10.37
CA ALA A 197 -8.65 1.14 10.74
C ALA A 197 -10.02 1.36 11.39
N ARG A 198 -11.08 0.79 10.82
CA ARG A 198 -12.43 0.84 11.39
C ARG A 198 -12.48 0.24 12.79
N SER A 199 -11.82 -0.91 13.01
CA SER A 199 -11.76 -1.57 14.32
C SER A 199 -11.02 -0.75 15.38
N ALA A 200 -10.16 0.16 14.95
CA ALA A 200 -9.47 1.10 15.82
C ALA A 200 -10.22 2.42 16.01
N GLY A 201 -11.35 2.63 15.31
CA GLY A 201 -12.17 3.84 15.38
C GLY A 201 -11.77 4.96 14.43
N LEU A 202 -10.88 4.69 13.45
CA LEU A 202 -10.50 5.64 12.43
C LEU A 202 -11.52 5.62 11.27
N LEU A 203 -11.56 6.71 10.50
CA LEU A 203 -12.29 6.76 9.24
C LEU A 203 -11.48 6.04 8.15
N PRO A 204 -11.94 4.89 7.63
CA PRO A 204 -11.23 4.19 6.58
C PRO A 204 -11.54 4.78 5.20
N ILE A 205 -10.50 4.88 4.36
CA ILE A 205 -10.58 5.26 2.94
C ILE A 205 -9.87 4.17 2.14
N LEU A 206 -10.60 3.52 1.24
CA LEU A 206 -10.03 2.50 0.36
C LEU A 206 -9.43 3.15 -0.88
N TYR A 207 -8.16 2.91 -1.13
CA TYR A 207 -7.51 3.22 -2.39
C TYR A 207 -7.64 2.01 -3.33
N ASP A 208 -8.45 2.14 -4.39
CA ASP A 208 -8.78 1.04 -5.31
C ASP A 208 -8.65 1.47 -6.79
N PRO A 209 -7.42 1.69 -7.29
CA PRO A 209 -7.17 2.15 -8.67
C PRO A 209 -7.58 1.11 -9.73
N PHE A 210 -7.78 -0.15 -9.35
CA PHE A 210 -8.13 -1.24 -10.26
C PHE A 210 -9.60 -1.65 -10.17
N HIS A 211 -10.40 -1.00 -9.30
CA HIS A 211 -11.82 -1.28 -9.09
C HIS A 211 -12.12 -2.75 -8.80
N ILE A 212 -11.31 -3.38 -7.91
CA ILE A 212 -11.47 -4.79 -7.53
C ILE A 212 -12.45 -5.00 -6.37
N ASN A 213 -12.75 -3.97 -5.60
CA ASN A 213 -13.61 -4.03 -4.42
C ASN A 213 -14.99 -3.40 -4.69
N HIS A 214 -15.81 -4.06 -5.50
CA HIS A 214 -17.10 -3.52 -5.96
C HIS A 214 -18.11 -3.26 -4.83
N ASP A 215 -18.00 -3.99 -3.70
CA ASP A 215 -18.93 -3.94 -2.56
C ASP A 215 -18.33 -3.24 -1.33
N ALA A 216 -17.32 -2.38 -1.52
CA ALA A 216 -16.71 -1.65 -0.41
C ALA A 216 -17.73 -0.71 0.26
N ASP A 217 -17.88 -0.85 1.59
CA ASP A 217 -18.80 -0.07 2.42
C ASP A 217 -18.11 1.14 3.11
N CYS A 218 -17.12 1.71 2.44
CA CYS A 218 -16.36 2.87 2.88
C CYS A 218 -16.14 3.87 1.74
N LEU A 219 -15.59 5.04 2.06
CA LEU A 219 -15.12 5.97 1.05
C LEU A 219 -14.02 5.30 0.22
N THR A 220 -14.17 5.34 -1.11
CA THR A 220 -13.22 4.75 -2.05
C THR A 220 -12.69 5.81 -3.00
N ILE A 221 -11.40 5.79 -3.25
CA ILE A 221 -10.69 6.66 -4.19
C ILE A 221 -9.87 5.82 -5.17
N SER A 222 -9.75 6.29 -6.40
CA SER A 222 -8.95 5.65 -7.45
C SER A 222 -7.61 6.33 -7.69
N ALA A 223 -7.44 7.53 -7.16
CA ALA A 223 -6.20 8.30 -7.19
C ALA A 223 -6.04 9.08 -5.88
N ILE A 224 -4.79 9.22 -5.41
CA ILE A 224 -4.49 9.97 -4.17
C ILE A 224 -4.97 11.42 -4.26
N GLY A 225 -4.96 12.02 -5.46
CA GLY A 225 -5.46 13.38 -5.69
C GLY A 225 -6.93 13.61 -5.33
N GLU A 226 -7.76 12.56 -5.34
CA GLU A 226 -9.17 12.66 -4.97
C GLU A 226 -9.36 13.04 -3.49
N LEU A 227 -8.37 12.77 -2.62
CA LEU A 227 -8.42 13.19 -1.21
C LEU A 227 -8.68 14.69 -1.06
N LEU A 228 -8.15 15.51 -1.96
CA LEU A 228 -8.32 16.96 -1.90
C LEU A 228 -9.77 17.41 -2.14
N THR A 229 -10.61 16.57 -2.71
CA THR A 229 -12.04 16.86 -2.92
C THR A 229 -12.87 16.68 -1.65
N PHE A 230 -12.37 15.91 -0.69
CA PHE A 230 -13.03 15.61 0.59
C PHE A 230 -12.48 16.44 1.76
N THR A 231 -11.30 17.06 1.56
CA THR A 231 -10.66 17.95 2.55
C THR A 231 -11.06 19.39 2.22
N GLY A 232 -11.99 19.94 2.97
CA GLY A 232 -12.44 21.33 2.85
C GLY A 232 -11.35 22.36 3.24
#